data_436ff43f6625609309188d1716d3b146
#
_entry.id   436ff43f6625609309188d1716d3b146
#
_cell.length_a   1.000
_cell.length_b   1.000
_cell.length_c   1.000
_cell.angle_alpha   90.00
_cell.angle_beta   90.00
_cell.angle_gamma   90.00
#
_symmetry.space_group_name_H-M   'P 1'
#
loop_
_entity.id
_entity.type
_entity.pdbx_description
1 polymer ?
#
loop_
_entity_poly.entity_id
_entity_poly.type
_entity_poly.pdbx_seq_one_letter_code
_entity_poly.pdbx_strand_id
1 'polypeptide(L)'
;MQDASFIEADKGEYGKPREEDAKTRRSKDGSSATKNNEKHFGYKAHTLVNEIKIIEKLSVTPANVHDSQIDLSLPGIICYRDKGYFGSECRGINGTMDRAVRGYPLPAKSIRRNLRISRIRSIVEHPYAFFKGMFHFFHVMITTVQRVRVKTYFTAMCYNL
;
A
#
# COMPACT_ATOMS: atom_id res chain seq x y z
N MET A 1 0.55 -12.73 -2.11
CA MET A 1 1.29 -11.84 -1.18
C MET A 1 0.59 -10.49 -1.12
N GLN A 2 0.47 -9.89 0.08
CA GLN A 2 -0.21 -8.59 0.27
C GLN A 2 0.76 -7.53 0.76
N ASP A 3 0.69 -6.33 0.19
CA ASP A 3 1.47 -5.15 0.61
C ASP A 3 0.75 -3.84 0.28
N ALA A 4 1.29 -2.72 0.79
CA ALA A 4 0.77 -1.38 0.55
C ALA A 4 1.88 -0.40 0.18
N SER A 5 1.59 0.50 -0.75
CA SER A 5 2.51 1.56 -1.15
C SER A 5 1.82 2.92 -1.17
N PHE A 6 2.57 3.97 -0.79
CA PHE A 6 2.07 5.34 -0.83
C PHE A 6 1.94 5.86 -2.26
N ILE A 7 0.92 6.69 -2.45
CA ILE A 7 0.68 7.49 -3.66
C ILE A 7 0.62 8.94 -3.20
N GLU A 8 1.64 9.71 -3.52
CA GLU A 8 1.71 11.12 -3.17
C GLU A 8 0.66 11.93 -3.94
N ALA A 9 0.07 12.91 -3.28
CA ALA A 9 -0.89 13.83 -3.88
C ALA A 9 -0.55 15.27 -3.51
N ASP A 10 -1.09 16.20 -4.29
CA ASP A 10 -0.87 17.63 -4.06
C ASP A 10 -1.58 18.09 -2.77
N LYS A 11 -0.83 18.69 -1.88
CA LYS A 11 -1.35 19.30 -0.63
C LYS A 11 -2.01 20.66 -0.85
N GLY A 12 -1.77 21.27 -2.03
CA GLY A 12 -2.05 22.67 -2.25
C GLY A 12 -1.06 23.58 -1.50
N GLU A 13 -1.01 24.82 -1.89
CA GLU A 13 -0.17 25.83 -1.23
C GLU A 13 -0.90 26.43 -0.02
N TYR A 14 -0.27 26.40 1.14
CA TYR A 14 -0.72 27.11 2.33
C TYR A 14 -0.42 28.61 2.17
N GLY A 15 -1.39 29.49 2.49
CA GLY A 15 -1.16 30.92 2.66
C GLY A 15 -1.31 31.80 1.41
N LYS A 16 -1.59 31.26 0.22
CA LYS A 16 -2.01 32.10 -0.89
C LYS A 16 -3.48 32.47 -0.75
N PRO A 17 -3.84 33.78 -0.93
CA PRO A 17 -5.25 34.19 -0.98
C PRO A 17 -5.94 33.40 -2.10
N ARG A 18 -7.09 32.82 -1.80
CA ARG A 18 -7.94 32.14 -2.79
C ARG A 18 -8.59 33.24 -3.63
N GLU A 19 -8.12 33.41 -4.84
CA GLU A 19 -8.97 34.02 -5.86
C GLU A 19 -10.18 33.10 -6.05
N GLU A 20 -11.37 33.64 -6.10
CA GLU A 20 -12.65 32.89 -6.12
C GLU A 20 -12.71 31.83 -7.24
N ASP A 21 -11.95 32.00 -8.32
CA ASP A 21 -11.86 31.07 -9.46
C ASP A 21 -10.61 30.18 -9.50
N ALA A 22 -9.76 30.20 -8.48
CA ALA A 22 -8.56 29.38 -8.47
C ALA A 22 -8.90 27.88 -8.35
N LYS A 23 -8.77 27.14 -9.44
CA LYS A 23 -8.87 25.68 -9.47
C LYS A 23 -7.76 25.09 -8.61
N THR A 24 -8.02 24.87 -7.33
CA THR A 24 -7.06 24.26 -6.43
C THR A 24 -6.87 22.79 -6.84
N ARG A 25 -5.61 22.39 -7.14
CA ARG A 25 -5.23 21.00 -7.40
C ARG A 25 -5.14 20.16 -6.13
N ARG A 26 -5.46 20.73 -4.99
CA ARG A 26 -5.39 20.05 -3.70
C ARG A 26 -6.28 18.81 -3.69
N SER A 27 -5.70 17.69 -3.23
CA SER A 27 -6.49 16.49 -2.97
C SER A 27 -7.56 16.75 -1.91
N LYS A 28 -8.81 16.36 -2.20
CA LYS A 28 -9.96 16.55 -1.29
C LYS A 28 -10.00 15.50 -0.18
N ASP A 29 -9.67 14.26 -0.51
CA ASP A 29 -9.81 13.07 0.34
C ASP A 29 -8.45 12.51 0.75
N GLY A 30 -7.36 13.12 0.30
CA GLY A 30 -6.01 12.74 0.69
C GLY A 30 -5.76 13.05 2.17
N SER A 31 -4.97 12.22 2.81
CA SER A 31 -4.60 12.39 4.22
C SER A 31 -3.10 12.29 4.42
N SER A 32 -2.64 12.79 5.56
CA SER A 32 -1.22 12.69 5.94
C SER A 32 -0.96 11.41 6.71
N ALA A 33 0.19 10.78 6.44
CA ALA A 33 0.73 9.69 7.24
C ALA A 33 2.24 9.86 7.37
N THR A 34 2.83 9.28 8.42
CA THR A 34 4.27 9.32 8.65
C THR A 34 4.84 7.91 8.49
N LYS A 35 5.90 7.78 7.68
CA LYS A 35 6.67 6.55 7.53
C LYS A 35 8.15 6.89 7.58
N ASN A 36 8.94 6.20 8.42
CA ASN A 36 10.39 6.44 8.59
C ASN A 36 10.74 7.92 8.86
N ASN A 37 9.96 8.60 9.70
CA ASN A 37 10.05 10.05 10.00
C ASN A 37 9.77 10.99 8.81
N GLU A 38 9.37 10.48 7.65
CA GLU A 38 8.94 11.27 6.51
C GLU A 38 7.42 11.42 6.50
N LYS A 39 6.94 12.63 6.23
CA LYS A 39 5.49 12.93 6.12
C LYS A 39 5.05 12.77 4.68
N HIS A 40 4.15 11.83 4.46
CA HIS A 40 3.49 11.59 3.18
C HIS A 40 2.08 12.18 3.21
N PHE A 41 1.63 12.74 2.09
CA PHE A 41 0.25 13.19 1.92
C PHE A 41 -0.33 12.61 0.64
N GLY A 42 -1.49 11.98 0.75
CA GLY A 42 -2.19 11.41 -0.40
C GLY A 42 -2.94 10.14 -0.03
N TYR A 43 -2.59 9.05 -0.70
CA TYR A 43 -3.30 7.78 -0.66
C TYR A 43 -2.36 6.61 -0.47
N LYS A 44 -2.93 5.41 -0.28
CA LYS A 44 -2.21 4.13 -0.33
C LYS A 44 -2.89 3.20 -1.31
N ALA A 45 -2.10 2.54 -2.15
CA ALA A 45 -2.54 1.39 -2.92
C ALA A 45 -2.16 0.10 -2.17
N HIS A 46 -3.17 -0.74 -1.91
CA HIS A 46 -3.00 -2.07 -1.33
C HIS A 46 -3.19 -3.09 -2.45
N THR A 47 -2.25 -4.01 -2.61
CA THR A 47 -2.31 -5.04 -3.63
C THR A 47 -2.18 -6.44 -3.04
N LEU A 48 -2.91 -7.39 -3.62
CA LEU A 48 -2.68 -8.82 -3.45
C LEU A 48 -2.10 -9.35 -4.76
N VAL A 49 -0.91 -9.94 -4.70
CA VAL A 49 -0.17 -10.45 -5.84
C VAL A 49 0.05 -11.95 -5.67
N ASN A 50 -0.13 -12.72 -6.72
CA ASN A 50 0.13 -14.17 -6.72
C ASN A 50 1.61 -14.49 -7.02
N GLU A 51 1.94 -15.77 -7.08
CA GLU A 51 3.32 -16.25 -7.28
C GLU A 51 3.87 -15.95 -8.67
N ILE A 52 3.00 -15.81 -9.66
CA ILE A 52 3.36 -15.44 -11.05
C ILE A 52 3.34 -13.92 -11.28
N LYS A 53 3.33 -13.13 -10.19
CA LYS A 53 3.37 -11.65 -10.17
C LYS A 53 2.10 -10.96 -10.65
N ILE A 54 1.01 -11.65 -10.92
CA ILE A 54 -0.28 -11.06 -11.33
C ILE A 54 -0.96 -10.42 -10.10
N ILE A 55 -1.50 -9.22 -10.27
CA ILE A 55 -2.32 -8.54 -9.27
C ILE A 55 -3.73 -9.15 -9.30
N GLU A 56 -4.13 -9.82 -8.22
CA GLU A 56 -5.45 -10.46 -8.09
C GLU A 56 -6.48 -9.54 -7.45
N LYS A 57 -6.05 -8.73 -6.47
CA LYS A 57 -6.90 -7.75 -5.81
C LYS A 57 -6.17 -6.45 -5.59
N LEU A 58 -6.94 -5.38 -5.60
CA LEU A 58 -6.46 -4.02 -5.39
C LEU A 58 -7.47 -3.23 -4.56
N SER A 59 -6.98 -2.39 -3.66
CA SER A 59 -7.77 -1.39 -2.94
C SER A 59 -6.98 -0.09 -2.81
N VAL A 60 -7.67 1.04 -2.77
CA VAL A 60 -7.06 2.35 -2.56
C VAL A 60 -7.75 3.02 -1.39
N THR A 61 -6.96 3.54 -0.46
CA THR A 61 -7.42 4.24 0.74
C THR A 61 -6.72 5.59 0.90
N PRO A 62 -7.25 6.53 1.70
CA PRO A 62 -6.46 7.65 2.20
C PRO A 62 -5.21 7.17 2.95
N ALA A 63 -4.14 7.98 2.95
CA ALA A 63 -2.84 7.56 3.49
C ALA A 63 -2.84 7.26 5.00
N ASN A 64 -3.76 7.88 5.78
CA ASN A 64 -3.87 7.64 7.22
C ASN A 64 -4.48 6.29 7.61
N VAL A 65 -5.12 5.58 6.67
CA VAL A 65 -5.65 4.25 6.94
C VAL A 65 -4.49 3.28 7.17
N HIS A 66 -4.48 2.58 8.30
CA HIS A 66 -3.42 1.64 8.62
C HIS A 66 -3.54 0.38 7.75
N ASP A 67 -2.41 -0.15 7.28
CA ASP A 67 -2.37 -1.28 6.35
C ASP A 67 -3.05 -2.53 6.92
N SER A 68 -3.00 -2.72 8.25
CA SER A 68 -3.66 -3.81 8.96
C SER A 68 -5.20 -3.79 8.90
N GLN A 69 -5.81 -2.66 8.54
CA GLN A 69 -7.27 -2.55 8.40
C GLN A 69 -7.78 -3.07 7.05
N ILE A 70 -6.88 -3.34 6.11
CA ILE A 70 -7.23 -3.77 4.77
C ILE A 70 -6.81 -5.23 4.58
N ASP A 71 -7.79 -6.13 4.52
CA ASP A 71 -7.57 -7.54 4.20
C ASP A 71 -8.00 -7.84 2.75
N LEU A 72 -7.03 -8.17 1.91
CA LEU A 72 -7.24 -8.59 0.53
C LEU A 72 -7.11 -10.11 0.36
N SER A 73 -6.81 -10.85 1.44
CA SER A 73 -6.56 -12.28 1.39
C SER A 73 -7.74 -13.08 0.79
N LEU A 74 -7.44 -14.24 0.25
CA LEU A 74 -8.40 -15.15 -0.34
C LEU A 74 -8.58 -16.36 0.59
N PRO A 75 -9.81 -16.83 0.81
CA PRO A 75 -10.09 -18.03 1.61
C PRO A 75 -9.29 -19.23 1.09
N GLY A 76 -8.72 -20.03 2.00
CA GLY A 76 -7.98 -21.25 1.66
C GLY A 76 -6.56 -21.04 1.10
N ILE A 77 -6.13 -19.78 0.83
CA ILE A 77 -4.82 -19.47 0.27
C ILE A 77 -3.93 -18.81 1.33
N ILE A 78 -2.64 -19.17 1.36
CA ILE A 78 -1.68 -18.54 2.28
C ILE A 78 -1.42 -17.10 1.82
N CYS A 79 -1.69 -16.14 2.72
CA CYS A 79 -1.43 -14.73 2.48
C CYS A 79 -0.16 -14.29 3.23
N TYR A 80 0.95 -14.13 2.54
CA TYR A 80 2.19 -13.61 3.11
C TYR A 80 2.12 -12.09 3.24
N ARG A 81 2.34 -11.58 4.46
CA ARG A 81 2.24 -10.17 4.81
C ARG A 81 3.42 -9.73 5.70
N ASP A 82 3.70 -8.43 5.71
CA ASP A 82 4.75 -7.85 6.54
C ASP A 82 4.33 -7.77 8.03
N LYS A 83 5.29 -7.45 8.89
CA LYS A 83 5.13 -7.20 10.33
C LYS A 83 4.08 -6.12 10.65
N GLY A 84 3.84 -5.18 9.73
CA GLY A 84 2.81 -4.16 9.85
C GLY A 84 1.38 -4.73 9.94
N TYR A 85 1.17 -5.96 9.45
CA TYR A 85 -0.11 -6.69 9.52
C TYR A 85 -0.21 -7.63 10.72
N PHE A 86 0.76 -7.59 11.66
CA PHE A 86 0.72 -8.47 12.82
C PHE A 86 -0.52 -8.20 13.67
N GLY A 87 -1.27 -9.26 14.00
CA GLY A 87 -2.52 -9.17 14.76
C GLY A 87 -3.76 -8.74 13.94
N SER A 88 -3.62 -8.46 12.63
CA SER A 88 -4.77 -8.14 11.78
C SER A 88 -5.50 -9.41 11.33
N GLU A 89 -6.80 -9.25 11.03
CA GLU A 89 -7.60 -10.32 10.44
C GLU A 89 -7.03 -10.80 9.10
N CYS A 90 -7.26 -12.08 8.80
CA CYS A 90 -6.86 -12.72 7.55
C CYS A 90 -7.93 -13.76 7.19
N ARG A 91 -8.65 -13.54 6.09
CA ARG A 91 -9.63 -14.51 5.58
C ARG A 91 -8.98 -15.77 5.03
N GLY A 92 -7.73 -15.65 4.59
CA GLY A 92 -6.92 -16.77 4.13
C GLY A 92 -6.12 -17.41 5.27
N ILE A 93 -5.17 -18.28 4.90
CA ILE A 93 -4.22 -18.84 5.86
C ILE A 93 -3.17 -17.74 6.18
N ASN A 94 -3.03 -17.42 7.45
CA ASN A 94 -2.19 -16.32 7.91
C ASN A 94 -0.70 -16.62 7.77
N GLY A 95 -0.04 -16.02 6.78
CA GLY A 95 1.39 -16.02 6.52
C GLY A 95 2.10 -14.74 6.97
N THR A 96 1.54 -13.96 7.92
CA THR A 96 2.14 -12.70 8.39
C THR A 96 3.44 -12.97 9.16
N MET A 97 4.43 -12.09 9.00
CA MET A 97 5.68 -12.11 9.76
C MET A 97 5.43 -11.87 11.25
N ASP A 98 6.17 -12.58 12.09
CA ASP A 98 6.16 -12.37 13.54
C ASP A 98 6.81 -11.02 13.88
N ARG A 99 6.26 -10.31 14.87
CA ARG A 99 6.78 -9.05 15.39
C ARG A 99 7.36 -9.22 16.79
N ALA A 100 8.54 -8.66 17.03
CA ALA A 100 9.10 -8.59 18.38
C ALA A 100 8.23 -7.70 19.28
N VAL A 101 8.04 -8.10 20.52
CA VAL A 101 7.40 -7.30 21.56
C VAL A 101 8.49 -6.64 22.41
N ARG A 102 8.20 -5.45 22.95
CA ARG A 102 9.16 -4.72 23.79
C ARG A 102 9.63 -5.60 24.95
N GLY A 103 10.94 -5.77 25.08
CA GLY A 103 11.57 -6.63 26.10
C GLY A 103 11.68 -8.12 25.75
N TYR A 104 11.07 -8.57 24.65
CA TYR A 104 11.10 -9.97 24.21
C TYR A 104 11.58 -10.07 22.76
N PRO A 105 12.86 -10.44 22.54
CA PRO A 105 13.38 -10.64 21.18
C PRO A 105 12.71 -11.84 20.52
N LEU A 106 12.67 -11.81 19.19
CA LEU A 106 12.13 -12.95 18.43
C LEU A 106 13.01 -14.20 18.60
N PRO A 107 12.41 -15.37 18.85
CA PRO A 107 13.14 -16.63 18.87
C PRO A 107 13.73 -16.96 17.49
N ALA A 108 14.83 -17.71 17.45
CA ALA A 108 15.54 -18.06 16.22
C ALA A 108 14.63 -18.72 15.16
N LYS A 109 13.63 -19.50 15.58
CA LYS A 109 12.62 -20.13 14.71
C LYS A 109 11.79 -19.06 13.97
N SER A 110 11.31 -18.04 14.68
CA SER A 110 10.54 -16.92 14.09
C SER A 110 11.40 -16.07 13.17
N ILE A 111 12.67 -15.84 13.50
CA ILE A 111 13.61 -15.14 12.62
C ILE A 111 13.76 -15.89 11.29
N ARG A 112 14.02 -17.19 11.34
CA ARG A 112 14.15 -18.04 10.13
C ARG A 112 12.86 -18.06 9.30
N ARG A 113 11.69 -18.15 9.98
CA ARG A 113 10.37 -18.07 9.34
C ARG A 113 10.20 -16.73 8.63
N ASN A 114 10.49 -15.61 9.30
CA ASN A 114 10.39 -14.27 8.74
C ASN A 114 11.30 -14.08 7.53
N LEU A 115 12.52 -14.62 7.54
CA LEU A 115 13.43 -14.58 6.37
C LEU A 115 12.86 -15.32 5.16
N ARG A 116 12.21 -16.48 5.36
CA ARG A 116 11.53 -17.19 4.25
C ARG A 116 10.37 -16.36 3.71
N ILE A 117 9.52 -15.80 4.59
CA ILE A 117 8.38 -14.96 4.19
C ILE A 117 8.87 -13.72 3.44
N SER A 118 9.95 -13.08 3.89
CA SER A 118 10.54 -11.90 3.22
C SER A 118 10.95 -12.20 1.78
N ARG A 119 11.60 -13.34 1.55
CA ARG A 119 12.00 -13.77 0.20
C ARG A 119 10.78 -13.97 -0.72
N ILE A 120 9.72 -14.61 -0.21
CA ILE A 120 8.48 -14.81 -0.97
C ILE A 120 7.81 -13.47 -1.24
N ARG A 121 7.76 -12.57 -0.22
CA ARG A 121 7.13 -11.27 -0.33
C ARG A 121 7.81 -10.31 -1.33
N SER A 122 9.09 -10.49 -1.63
CA SER A 122 9.77 -9.63 -2.60
C SER A 122 9.08 -9.58 -3.97
N ILE A 123 8.27 -10.59 -4.30
CA ILE A 123 7.46 -10.63 -5.51
C ILE A 123 6.46 -9.47 -5.57
N VAL A 124 5.88 -9.05 -4.44
CA VAL A 124 4.89 -7.95 -4.41
C VAL A 124 5.50 -6.57 -4.71
N GLU A 125 6.81 -6.43 -4.60
CA GLU A 125 7.51 -5.20 -4.95
C GLU A 125 7.59 -4.97 -6.46
N HIS A 126 7.48 -6.05 -7.25
CA HIS A 126 7.61 -5.98 -8.71
C HIS A 126 6.50 -5.12 -9.37
N PRO A 127 5.20 -5.30 -9.09
CA PRO A 127 4.16 -4.40 -9.58
C PRO A 127 4.39 -2.94 -9.20
N TYR A 128 4.82 -2.68 -7.98
CA TYR A 128 5.09 -1.31 -7.53
C TYR A 128 6.28 -0.68 -8.26
N ALA A 129 7.34 -1.43 -8.50
CA ALA A 129 8.47 -0.96 -9.31
C ALA A 129 8.02 -0.60 -10.73
N PHE A 130 7.17 -1.45 -11.35
CA PHE A 130 6.60 -1.19 -12.66
C PHE A 130 5.70 0.05 -12.68
N PHE A 131 4.80 0.21 -11.69
CA PHE A 131 3.96 1.39 -11.53
C PHE A 131 4.79 2.67 -11.43
N LYS A 132 5.89 2.62 -10.67
CA LYS A 132 6.80 3.75 -10.49
C LYS A 132 7.58 4.08 -11.76
N GLY A 133 8.15 3.08 -12.41
CA GLY A 133 9.02 3.26 -13.58
C GLY A 133 8.25 3.62 -14.84
N MET A 134 7.21 2.85 -15.19
CA MET A 134 6.49 2.99 -16.47
C MET A 134 5.37 4.04 -16.42
N PHE A 135 4.64 4.12 -15.32
CA PHE A 135 3.43 4.96 -15.25
C PHE A 135 3.60 6.20 -14.38
N HIS A 136 4.77 6.44 -13.77
CA HIS A 136 4.99 7.56 -12.83
C HIS A 136 3.84 7.69 -11.81
N PHE A 137 3.33 6.55 -11.37
CA PHE A 137 2.04 6.45 -10.66
C PHE A 137 2.11 6.94 -9.21
N PHE A 138 3.32 7.07 -8.64
CA PHE A 138 3.48 7.42 -7.23
C PHE A 138 3.25 8.89 -6.89
N HIS A 139 2.98 9.73 -7.87
CA HIS A 139 2.48 11.09 -7.69
C HIS A 139 1.23 11.31 -8.53
N VAL A 140 0.15 11.76 -7.90
CA VAL A 140 -1.12 12.01 -8.59
C VAL A 140 -1.61 13.43 -8.38
N MET A 141 -2.02 14.07 -9.48
CA MET A 141 -2.69 15.37 -9.46
C MET A 141 -4.21 15.22 -9.29
N ILE A 142 -4.67 14.02 -8.98
CA ILE A 142 -6.08 13.67 -8.88
C ILE A 142 -6.57 13.95 -7.46
N THR A 143 -7.76 14.51 -7.34
CA THR A 143 -8.24 15.12 -6.11
C THR A 143 -9.12 14.23 -5.23
N THR A 144 -9.54 13.04 -5.70
CA THR A 144 -10.44 12.15 -4.94
C THR A 144 -9.98 10.70 -4.95
N VAL A 145 -10.21 9.98 -3.83
CA VAL A 145 -9.94 8.54 -3.68
C VAL A 145 -10.54 7.73 -4.83
N GLN A 146 -11.77 8.03 -5.23
CA GLN A 146 -12.43 7.26 -6.30
C GLN A 146 -11.70 7.38 -7.64
N ARG A 147 -11.28 8.59 -8.00
CA ARG A 147 -10.52 8.82 -9.24
C ARG A 147 -9.13 8.18 -9.18
N VAL A 148 -8.46 8.25 -8.02
CA VAL A 148 -7.17 7.55 -7.80
C VAL A 148 -7.38 6.05 -7.94
N ARG A 149 -8.47 5.51 -7.39
CA ARG A 149 -8.83 4.09 -7.52
C ARG A 149 -8.97 3.68 -8.99
N VAL A 150 -9.74 4.43 -9.79
CA VAL A 150 -9.90 4.17 -11.23
C VAL A 150 -8.54 4.15 -11.93
N LYS A 151 -7.70 5.18 -11.72
CA LYS A 151 -6.35 5.21 -12.29
C LYS A 151 -5.53 4.00 -11.88
N THR A 152 -5.59 3.60 -10.60
CA THR A 152 -4.85 2.44 -10.07
C THR A 152 -5.32 1.14 -10.71
N TYR A 153 -6.63 0.96 -10.91
CA TYR A 153 -7.16 -0.22 -11.61
C TYR A 153 -6.69 -0.29 -13.05
N PHE A 154 -6.73 0.81 -13.80
CA PHE A 154 -6.19 0.83 -15.17
C PHE A 154 -4.70 0.50 -15.21
N THR A 155 -3.91 1.07 -14.29
CA THR A 155 -2.48 0.77 -14.18
C THR A 155 -2.24 -0.72 -13.88
N ALA A 156 -3.05 -1.31 -12.99
CA ALA A 156 -2.96 -2.74 -12.67
C ALA A 156 -3.38 -3.63 -13.85
N MET A 157 -4.40 -3.23 -14.62
CA MET A 157 -4.77 -3.93 -15.86
C MET A 157 -3.63 -3.92 -16.87
N CYS A 158 -3.03 -2.75 -17.12
CA CYS A 158 -1.88 -2.64 -18.04
C CYS A 158 -0.66 -3.43 -17.57
N TYR A 159 -0.48 -3.60 -16.26
CA TYR A 159 0.59 -4.43 -15.70
C TYR A 159 0.31 -5.93 -15.89
N ASN A 160 -0.94 -6.34 -15.79
CA ASN A 160 -1.34 -7.75 -15.88
C ASN A 160 -1.44 -8.26 -17.34
N LEU A 161 -1.42 -7.37 -18.36
CA LEU A 161 -1.40 -7.71 -19.79
C LEU A 161 0.00 -8.03 -20.28
#